data_5e67d5d3fc272b725aa4536aae6a2445
#
_entry.id   5e67d5d3fc272b725aa4536aae6a2445
#
_cell.length_a   1.000
_cell.length_b   1.000
_cell.length_c   1.000
_cell.angle_alpha   90.00
_cell.angle_beta   90.00
_cell.angle_gamma   90.00
#
_symmetry.space_group_name_H-M   'P 1'
#
loop_
_entity.id
_entity.type
_entity.pdbx_description
1 polymer ?
#
loop_
_entity_poly.entity_id
_entity_poly.type
_entity_poly.pdbx_seq_one_letter_code
_entity_poly.pdbx_strand_id
1 'polypeptide(L)'
;MGRTTGIIIAAAAAIVILAGVLLFMLDRGSEKSVNELDKELSELELPPADGSAPPSSPGGSPGAAVSLAGKSLVVVSWGGAYTKSQIEAYHKPFTAKTGAKITSEDYNGGIAEIKAQVEAKNVLWDVVDMELADAQRACDEGLLEKIDAGMLPAAPDGTPAVQDFMPNGITPCAVTTIVFSHIVAYDDTKFETKKPSKIADFFNLKDFPGKRGLRKTSPKINLELALRADGVPAEKVYETLSTKEGVDRAFKKLDAIKDSVIWWEPGSQPPQLLADGQVTMTTAYNGRIFDAQIGEGKPFKIIWDAQIQELDVLSIVKGTKNLDAALQFVAFATDTQRLADQARWIAYGPARRSSLPLVGTYHSKPDVDMKVHMPNAPENSGNALQIDFLWWADHQEELNQRWNAWLAK
;
A
#
# COMPACT_ATOMS: atom_id res chain seq x y z
N MET A 1 -17.08 12.20 58.03
CA MET A 1 -16.45 11.45 56.95
C MET A 1 -17.05 11.85 55.57
N GLY A 2 -16.86 13.05 55.09
CA GLY A 2 -17.54 13.53 53.88
C GLY A 2 -16.83 14.64 53.10
N ARG A 3 -15.65 15.10 53.55
CA ARG A 3 -14.93 16.19 52.87
C ARG A 3 -13.64 15.77 52.10
N THR A 4 -13.11 14.60 52.37
CA THR A 4 -11.88 14.11 51.73
C THR A 4 -12.12 13.40 50.40
N THR A 5 -13.27 12.79 50.18
CA THR A 5 -13.60 12.07 48.95
C THR A 5 -13.88 13.03 47.76
N GLY A 6 -14.44 14.22 48.03
CA GLY A 6 -14.70 15.24 47.01
C GLY A 6 -13.43 15.87 46.40
N ILE A 7 -12.36 16.00 47.19
CA ILE A 7 -11.10 16.61 46.74
C ILE A 7 -10.32 15.65 45.84
N ILE A 8 -10.37 14.35 46.08
CA ILE A 8 -9.69 13.33 45.27
C ILE A 8 -10.33 13.18 43.87
N ILE A 9 -11.65 13.28 43.80
CA ILE A 9 -12.37 13.21 42.50
C ILE A 9 -12.13 14.47 41.66
N ALA A 10 -12.04 15.64 42.28
CA ALA A 10 -11.72 16.87 41.56
C ALA A 10 -10.27 16.91 41.06
N ALA A 11 -9.31 16.35 41.81
CA ALA A 11 -7.93 16.26 41.39
C ALA A 11 -7.73 15.26 40.19
N ALA A 12 -8.45 14.13 40.23
CA ALA A 12 -8.40 13.16 39.12
C ALA A 12 -9.00 13.71 37.81
N ALA A 13 -10.11 14.45 37.90
CA ALA A 13 -10.72 15.12 36.77
C ALA A 13 -9.80 16.20 36.15
N ALA A 14 -9.10 16.98 37.00
CA ALA A 14 -8.16 18.01 36.54
C ALA A 14 -6.93 17.41 35.83
N ILE A 15 -6.44 16.26 36.27
CA ILE A 15 -5.30 15.56 35.63
C ILE A 15 -5.70 15.00 34.27
N VAL A 16 -6.90 14.47 34.11
CA VAL A 16 -7.41 13.95 32.83
C VAL A 16 -7.63 15.09 31.83
N ILE A 17 -8.14 16.23 32.28
CA ILE A 17 -8.31 17.42 31.43
C ILE A 17 -6.97 18.01 31.02
N LEU A 18 -5.98 18.07 31.92
CA LEU A 18 -4.63 18.54 31.61
C LEU A 18 -3.91 17.61 30.65
N ALA A 19 -4.06 16.29 30.79
CA ALA A 19 -3.48 15.32 29.86
C ALA A 19 -4.13 15.40 28.46
N GLY A 20 -5.46 15.61 28.41
CA GLY A 20 -6.17 15.81 27.15
C GLY A 20 -5.78 17.11 26.44
N VAL A 21 -5.60 18.20 27.17
CA VAL A 21 -5.15 19.50 26.63
C VAL A 21 -3.69 19.42 26.19
N LEU A 22 -2.82 18.69 26.90
CA LEU A 22 -1.42 18.50 26.50
C LEU A 22 -1.31 17.64 25.25
N LEU A 23 -2.09 16.58 25.11
CA LEU A 23 -2.19 15.76 23.89
C LEU A 23 -2.74 16.59 22.70
N PHE A 24 -3.74 17.42 22.93
CA PHE A 24 -4.31 18.31 21.92
C PHE A 24 -3.35 19.44 21.48
N MET A 25 -2.52 19.93 22.40
CA MET A 25 -1.49 20.93 22.09
C MET A 25 -0.26 20.34 21.38
N LEU A 26 0.08 19.08 21.64
CA LEU A 26 1.13 18.35 20.93
C LEU A 26 0.69 18.04 19.49
N ASP A 27 -0.59 17.68 19.28
CA ASP A 27 -1.16 17.46 17.97
C ASP A 27 -1.19 18.75 17.11
N ARG A 28 -1.60 19.89 17.70
CA ARG A 28 -1.52 21.21 17.03
C ARG A 28 -0.11 21.72 16.77
N GLY A 29 0.87 21.36 17.59
CA GLY A 29 2.28 21.68 17.37
C GLY A 29 2.85 20.95 16.15
N SER A 30 2.41 19.71 15.93
CA SER A 30 2.75 18.91 14.76
C SER A 30 2.15 19.47 13.46
N GLU A 31 0.90 19.91 13.48
CA GLU A 31 0.24 20.51 12.30
C GLU A 31 0.88 21.87 11.92
N LYS A 32 1.31 22.67 12.88
CA LYS A 32 2.00 23.93 12.57
C LYS A 32 3.37 23.73 11.92
N SER A 33 4.14 22.72 12.35
CA SER A 33 5.45 22.41 11.77
C SER A 33 5.33 21.86 10.33
N VAL A 34 4.30 21.11 10.02
CA VAL A 34 4.03 20.61 8.67
C VAL A 34 3.64 21.75 7.73
N ASN A 35 2.78 22.67 8.16
CA ASN A 35 2.36 23.80 7.36
C ASN A 35 3.48 24.85 7.12
N GLU A 36 4.42 24.98 8.04
CA GLU A 36 5.62 25.83 7.85
C GLU A 36 6.62 25.20 6.88
N LEU A 37 6.81 23.89 6.93
CA LEU A 37 7.63 23.14 5.96
C LEU A 37 7.04 23.16 4.55
N ASP A 38 5.71 23.05 4.39
CA ASP A 38 5.05 23.17 3.11
C ASP A 38 5.19 24.58 2.51
N LYS A 39 5.25 25.61 3.35
CA LYS A 39 5.46 26.99 2.89
C LYS A 39 6.91 27.21 2.42
N GLU A 40 7.91 26.71 3.14
CA GLU A 40 9.31 26.78 2.70
C GLU A 40 9.56 25.96 1.42
N LEU A 41 8.91 24.80 1.26
CA LEU A 41 9.00 23.99 0.03
C LEU A 41 8.32 24.64 -1.18
N SER A 42 7.30 25.47 -0.98
CA SER A 42 6.63 26.19 -2.07
C SER A 42 7.43 27.41 -2.57
N GLU A 43 8.40 27.89 -1.81
CA GLU A 43 9.26 29.03 -2.18
C GLU A 43 10.59 28.62 -2.87
N LEU A 44 10.87 27.30 -2.99
CA LEU A 44 12.01 26.79 -3.74
C LEU A 44 11.65 26.63 -5.23
N GLU A 45 11.82 27.71 -6.00
CA GLU A 45 11.81 27.67 -7.46
C GLU A 45 13.00 26.85 -7.97
N LEU A 46 12.70 25.68 -8.59
CA LEU A 46 13.70 24.93 -9.34
C LEU A 46 13.98 25.63 -10.68
N PRO A 47 15.25 25.75 -11.12
CA PRO A 47 15.55 26.32 -12.40
C PRO A 47 14.95 25.48 -13.54
N PRO A 48 14.52 26.12 -14.65
CA PRO A 48 13.90 25.41 -15.77
C PRO A 48 14.92 24.44 -16.41
N ALA A 49 14.47 23.20 -16.61
CA ALA A 49 15.25 22.22 -17.38
C ALA A 49 15.33 22.69 -18.83
N ASP A 50 16.56 22.75 -19.33
CA ASP A 50 16.91 23.16 -20.69
C ASP A 50 16.23 22.23 -21.70
N GLY A 51 15.39 22.81 -22.55
CA GLY A 51 14.58 22.10 -23.50
C GLY A 51 15.30 21.77 -24.80
N SER A 52 15.39 20.50 -25.10
CA SER A 52 15.45 20.05 -26.49
C SER A 52 14.44 18.93 -26.70
N ALA A 53 13.29 19.30 -27.26
CA ALA A 53 12.25 18.35 -27.68
C ALA A 53 12.64 17.69 -29.01
N PRO A 54 12.42 16.37 -29.17
CA PRO A 54 12.45 15.71 -30.47
C PRO A 54 11.21 16.09 -31.32
N PRO A 55 11.25 15.99 -32.64
CA PRO A 55 10.23 16.53 -33.54
C PRO A 55 8.90 15.77 -33.45
N SER A 56 7.82 16.51 -33.43
CA SER A 56 6.44 16.05 -33.41
C SER A 56 6.03 15.35 -34.69
N SER A 57 5.51 14.13 -34.59
CA SER A 57 4.73 13.47 -35.65
C SER A 57 3.28 13.97 -35.65
N PRO A 58 2.62 14.12 -36.81
CA PRO A 58 1.28 14.68 -36.91
C PRO A 58 0.21 13.58 -36.79
N GLY A 59 -0.77 13.79 -35.93
CA GLY A 59 -2.00 13.02 -36.03
C GLY A 59 -2.70 12.72 -34.71
N GLY A 60 -3.52 13.63 -34.26
CA GLY A 60 -4.48 13.43 -33.18
C GLY A 60 -4.67 14.76 -32.44
N SER A 61 -5.75 15.48 -32.72
CA SER A 61 -6.11 16.65 -31.93
C SER A 61 -6.20 16.25 -30.45
N PRO A 62 -5.52 16.95 -29.53
CA PRO A 62 -5.75 16.75 -28.12
C PRO A 62 -7.21 17.12 -27.82
N GLY A 63 -8.03 16.16 -27.42
CA GLY A 63 -9.35 16.47 -26.89
C GLY A 63 -9.19 17.54 -25.83
N ALA A 64 -9.99 18.60 -25.91
CA ALA A 64 -9.99 19.70 -24.97
C ALA A 64 -10.03 19.12 -23.56
N ALA A 65 -9.06 19.48 -22.71
CA ALA A 65 -9.02 19.03 -21.33
C ALA A 65 -10.37 19.36 -20.67
N VAL A 66 -11.13 18.35 -20.26
CA VAL A 66 -12.43 18.56 -19.61
C VAL A 66 -12.15 19.27 -18.29
N SER A 67 -12.62 20.50 -18.17
CA SER A 67 -12.50 21.27 -16.93
C SER A 67 -13.39 20.65 -15.86
N LEU A 68 -12.77 20.24 -14.74
CA LEU A 68 -13.45 19.80 -13.52
C LEU A 68 -13.39 20.87 -12.43
N ALA A 69 -13.20 22.14 -12.82
CA ALA A 69 -13.17 23.26 -11.87
C ALA A 69 -14.43 23.26 -10.99
N GLY A 70 -14.25 23.37 -9.68
CA GLY A 70 -15.34 23.30 -8.70
C GLY A 70 -15.78 21.88 -8.30
N LYS A 71 -15.24 20.81 -8.92
CA LYS A 71 -15.44 19.45 -8.46
C LYS A 71 -14.43 19.09 -7.37
N SER A 72 -14.85 18.26 -6.43
CA SER A 72 -13.98 17.69 -5.39
C SER A 72 -14.10 16.18 -5.41
N LEU A 73 -12.99 15.48 -5.25
CA LEU A 73 -12.91 14.03 -5.09
C LEU A 73 -12.28 13.69 -3.74
N VAL A 74 -12.80 12.67 -3.06
CA VAL A 74 -12.16 12.00 -1.95
C VAL A 74 -11.50 10.73 -2.49
N VAL A 75 -10.18 10.67 -2.41
CA VAL A 75 -9.36 9.54 -2.83
C VAL A 75 -8.74 8.91 -1.60
N VAL A 76 -9.04 7.64 -1.37
CA VAL A 76 -8.64 6.90 -0.17
C VAL A 76 -7.51 5.94 -0.49
N SER A 77 -6.49 5.86 0.36
CA SER A 77 -5.33 5.01 0.17
C SER A 77 -4.75 4.52 1.50
N TRP A 78 -3.53 4.00 1.50
CA TRP A 78 -2.90 3.24 2.58
C TRP A 78 -1.96 4.04 3.49
N GLY A 79 -1.91 5.35 3.33
CA GLY A 79 -1.09 6.25 4.15
C GLY A 79 0.42 6.20 3.89
N GLY A 80 1.13 7.11 4.57
CA GLY A 80 2.59 7.19 4.58
C GLY A 80 3.22 7.38 3.20
N ALA A 81 4.39 6.75 2.96
CA ALA A 81 5.15 6.90 1.72
C ALA A 81 4.33 6.51 0.46
N TYR A 82 3.38 5.58 0.58
CA TYR A 82 2.55 5.16 -0.56
C TYR A 82 1.55 6.24 -0.96
N THR A 83 0.73 6.75 -0.02
CA THR A 83 -0.18 7.87 -0.31
C THR A 83 0.60 9.10 -0.82
N LYS A 84 1.79 9.40 -0.23
CA LYS A 84 2.67 10.46 -0.72
C LYS A 84 3.05 10.26 -2.19
N SER A 85 3.41 9.05 -2.60
CA SER A 85 3.75 8.75 -4.00
C SER A 85 2.59 9.03 -4.96
N GLN A 86 1.35 8.72 -4.54
CA GLN A 86 0.13 8.99 -5.32
C GLN A 86 -0.20 10.49 -5.38
N ILE A 87 -0.01 11.20 -4.27
CA ILE A 87 -0.18 12.66 -4.25
C ILE A 87 0.73 13.31 -5.28
N GLU A 88 2.00 12.93 -5.34
CA GLU A 88 2.97 13.51 -6.25
C GLU A 88 2.74 13.09 -7.71
N ALA A 89 2.47 11.82 -7.96
CA ALA A 89 2.34 11.29 -9.31
C ALA A 89 0.94 11.48 -9.91
N TYR A 90 -0.11 11.51 -9.09
CA TYR A 90 -1.51 11.50 -9.55
C TYR A 90 -2.28 12.75 -9.11
N HIS A 91 -2.39 13.03 -7.80
CA HIS A 91 -3.31 14.04 -7.28
C HIS A 91 -2.92 15.45 -7.74
N LYS A 92 -1.67 15.87 -7.48
CA LYS A 92 -1.18 17.20 -7.89
C LYS A 92 -1.26 17.41 -9.41
N PRO A 93 -0.76 16.47 -10.27
CA PRO A 93 -0.88 16.60 -11.71
C PRO A 93 -2.33 16.60 -12.23
N PHE A 94 -3.21 15.81 -11.64
CA PHE A 94 -4.63 15.80 -12.00
C PHE A 94 -5.30 17.13 -11.66
N THR A 95 -5.07 17.64 -10.45
CA THR A 95 -5.57 18.96 -10.03
C THR A 95 -5.06 20.06 -10.95
N ALA A 96 -3.76 20.06 -11.27
CA ALA A 96 -3.18 21.05 -12.19
C ALA A 96 -3.78 20.98 -13.58
N LYS A 97 -4.09 19.77 -14.08
CA LYS A 97 -4.64 19.56 -15.43
C LYS A 97 -6.13 19.90 -15.52
N THR A 98 -6.93 19.63 -14.49
CA THR A 98 -8.40 19.65 -14.56
C THR A 98 -9.04 20.75 -13.73
N GLY A 99 -8.35 21.28 -12.72
CA GLY A 99 -8.89 22.20 -11.72
C GLY A 99 -9.74 21.53 -10.63
N ALA A 100 -9.86 20.19 -10.62
CA ALA A 100 -10.53 19.46 -9.55
C ALA A 100 -9.72 19.49 -8.26
N LYS A 101 -10.40 19.59 -7.11
CA LYS A 101 -9.76 19.45 -5.80
C LYS A 101 -9.76 17.98 -5.38
N ILE A 102 -8.63 17.46 -4.91
CA ILE A 102 -8.55 16.11 -4.31
C ILE A 102 -8.33 16.23 -2.80
N THR A 103 -9.16 15.56 -2.03
CA THR A 103 -8.93 15.28 -0.61
C THR A 103 -8.42 13.85 -0.52
N SER A 104 -7.27 13.67 0.13
CA SER A 104 -6.67 12.35 0.36
C SER A 104 -7.03 11.88 1.77
N GLU A 105 -7.52 10.66 1.89
CA GLU A 105 -7.80 9.98 3.16
C GLU A 105 -7.07 8.65 3.21
N ASP A 106 -6.78 8.15 4.41
CA ASP A 106 -6.10 6.89 4.62
C ASP A 106 -7.01 5.88 5.31
N TYR A 107 -6.86 4.59 4.97
CA TYR A 107 -7.56 3.48 5.62
C TYR A 107 -6.62 2.26 5.77
N ASN A 108 -7.11 1.19 6.40
CA ASN A 108 -6.31 -0.01 6.68
C ASN A 108 -6.79 -1.27 5.91
N GLY A 109 -7.52 -1.08 4.81
CA GLY A 109 -8.02 -2.15 3.95
C GLY A 109 -9.36 -2.74 4.39
N GLY A 110 -9.82 -3.73 3.63
CA GLY A 110 -11.13 -4.36 3.80
C GLY A 110 -12.26 -3.58 3.15
N ILE A 111 -13.46 -4.16 3.14
CA ILE A 111 -14.63 -3.61 2.44
C ILE A 111 -15.73 -3.09 3.40
N ALA A 112 -15.54 -3.26 4.71
CA ALA A 112 -16.60 -2.98 5.69
C ALA A 112 -17.06 -1.51 5.67
N GLU A 113 -16.13 -0.56 5.58
CA GLU A 113 -16.44 0.87 5.56
C GLU A 113 -17.10 1.28 4.25
N ILE A 114 -16.64 0.72 3.12
CA ILE A 114 -17.28 0.92 1.80
C ILE A 114 -18.71 0.42 1.85
N LYS A 115 -18.93 -0.79 2.38
CA LYS A 115 -20.25 -1.39 2.53
C LYS A 115 -21.18 -0.53 3.37
N ALA A 116 -20.70 -0.04 4.52
CA ALA A 116 -21.48 0.83 5.40
C ALA A 116 -21.92 2.11 4.68
N GLN A 117 -21.06 2.76 3.90
CA GLN A 117 -21.39 3.97 3.14
C GLN A 117 -22.42 3.70 2.03
N VAL A 118 -22.26 2.59 1.28
CA VAL A 118 -23.17 2.22 0.19
C VAL A 118 -24.55 1.84 0.72
N GLU A 119 -24.63 1.01 1.77
CA GLU A 119 -25.89 0.60 2.41
C GLU A 119 -26.63 1.79 3.02
N ALA A 120 -25.90 2.71 3.64
CA ALA A 120 -26.46 3.96 4.19
C ALA A 120 -26.89 4.97 3.09
N LYS A 121 -26.56 4.71 1.81
CA LYS A 121 -26.74 5.67 0.69
C LYS A 121 -26.13 7.03 0.98
N ASN A 122 -25.04 7.03 1.73
CA ASN A 122 -24.27 8.21 2.10
C ASN A 122 -22.78 7.96 1.79
N VAL A 123 -22.45 7.99 0.51
CA VAL A 123 -21.11 7.74 0.02
C VAL A 123 -20.29 9.01 0.16
N LEU A 124 -19.21 8.91 0.93
CA LEU A 124 -18.24 9.98 1.20
C LEU A 124 -16.96 9.79 0.39
N TRP A 125 -16.59 8.55 0.11
CA TRP A 125 -15.42 8.18 -0.66
C TRP A 125 -15.76 8.03 -2.15
N ASP A 126 -14.97 8.64 -3.02
CA ASP A 126 -15.20 8.53 -4.46
C ASP A 126 -14.36 7.42 -5.08
N VAL A 127 -13.05 7.44 -4.81
CA VAL A 127 -12.09 6.46 -5.31
C VAL A 127 -11.35 5.83 -4.13
N VAL A 128 -11.19 4.52 -4.16
CA VAL A 128 -10.46 3.76 -3.13
C VAL A 128 -9.38 2.93 -3.80
N ASP A 129 -8.16 3.05 -3.29
CA ASP A 129 -7.04 2.17 -3.62
C ASP A 129 -7.12 0.92 -2.74
N MET A 130 -7.22 -0.25 -3.36
CA MET A 130 -7.57 -1.50 -2.69
C MET A 130 -6.64 -2.64 -3.13
N GLU A 131 -6.45 -3.62 -2.27
CA GLU A 131 -5.92 -4.93 -2.69
C GLU A 131 -6.91 -5.61 -3.64
N LEU A 132 -6.42 -6.24 -4.71
CA LEU A 132 -7.29 -6.79 -5.78
C LEU A 132 -8.31 -7.81 -5.28
N ALA A 133 -7.99 -8.63 -4.26
CA ALA A 133 -8.93 -9.59 -3.68
C ALA A 133 -10.13 -8.90 -3.01
N ASP A 134 -9.89 -7.80 -2.28
CA ASP A 134 -10.94 -7.01 -1.66
C ASP A 134 -11.79 -6.29 -2.73
N ALA A 135 -11.15 -5.78 -3.79
CA ALA A 135 -11.85 -5.15 -4.91
C ALA A 135 -12.74 -6.15 -5.66
N GLN A 136 -12.27 -7.38 -5.87
CA GLN A 136 -13.08 -8.45 -6.48
C GLN A 136 -14.32 -8.72 -5.62
N ARG A 137 -14.13 -8.95 -4.32
CA ARG A 137 -15.26 -9.20 -3.40
C ARG A 137 -16.23 -8.02 -3.33
N ALA A 138 -15.72 -6.80 -3.25
CA ALA A 138 -16.57 -5.60 -3.25
C ALA A 138 -17.36 -5.43 -4.57
N CYS A 139 -16.76 -5.80 -5.70
CA CYS A 139 -17.42 -5.81 -7.00
C CYS A 139 -18.56 -6.84 -7.06
N ASP A 140 -18.32 -8.06 -6.56
CA ASP A 140 -19.30 -9.13 -6.52
C ASP A 140 -20.48 -8.81 -5.58
N GLU A 141 -20.21 -8.12 -4.46
CA GLU A 141 -21.23 -7.60 -3.55
C GLU A 141 -21.95 -6.35 -4.08
N GLY A 142 -21.59 -5.82 -5.26
CA GLY A 142 -22.21 -4.64 -5.87
C GLY A 142 -21.87 -3.31 -5.18
N LEU A 143 -20.76 -3.25 -4.46
CA LEU A 143 -20.29 -2.08 -3.69
C LEU A 143 -19.47 -1.09 -4.52
N LEU A 144 -19.08 -1.48 -5.73
CA LEU A 144 -18.24 -0.67 -6.64
C LEU A 144 -18.96 -0.37 -7.95
N GLU A 145 -18.60 0.74 -8.57
CA GLU A 145 -19.02 1.05 -9.93
C GLU A 145 -18.21 0.23 -10.94
N LYS A 146 -18.86 -0.13 -12.06
CA LYS A 146 -18.15 -0.76 -13.17
C LYS A 146 -17.36 0.26 -13.96
N ILE A 147 -16.16 -0.13 -14.38
CA ILE A 147 -15.25 0.69 -15.18
C ILE A 147 -15.14 0.06 -16.56
N ASP A 148 -15.52 0.82 -17.59
CA ASP A 148 -15.32 0.40 -18.98
C ASP A 148 -13.83 0.53 -19.35
N ALA A 149 -13.20 -0.61 -19.67
CA ALA A 149 -11.81 -0.63 -20.11
C ALA A 149 -11.56 0.22 -21.37
N GLY A 150 -12.58 0.44 -22.19
CA GLY A 150 -12.50 1.28 -23.39
C GLY A 150 -12.27 2.77 -23.12
N MET A 151 -12.53 3.23 -21.87
CA MET A 151 -12.25 4.61 -21.47
C MET A 151 -10.78 4.86 -21.07
N LEU A 152 -10.02 3.79 -20.82
CA LEU A 152 -8.63 3.91 -20.40
C LEU A 152 -7.74 4.31 -21.59
N PRO A 153 -6.78 5.22 -21.39
CA PRO A 153 -5.91 5.66 -22.47
C PRO A 153 -5.07 4.51 -23.03
N ALA A 154 -4.91 4.46 -24.34
CA ALA A 154 -3.97 3.55 -24.98
C ALA A 154 -2.52 3.91 -24.59
N ALA A 155 -1.59 2.96 -24.74
CA ALA A 155 -0.15 3.22 -24.63
C ALA A 155 0.31 4.24 -25.69
N PRO A 156 1.47 4.90 -25.50
CA PRO A 156 1.99 5.88 -26.45
C PRO A 156 2.19 5.38 -27.88
N ASP A 157 2.39 4.07 -28.06
CA ASP A 157 2.52 3.41 -29.36
C ASP A 157 1.17 3.02 -29.99
N GLY A 158 0.05 3.34 -29.32
CA GLY A 158 -1.31 2.99 -29.74
C GLY A 158 -1.82 1.64 -29.25
N THR A 159 -1.01 0.87 -28.50
CA THR A 159 -1.46 -0.40 -27.92
C THR A 159 -2.66 -0.16 -26.98
N PRO A 160 -3.81 -0.84 -27.15
CA PRO A 160 -4.97 -0.70 -26.29
C PRO A 160 -4.65 -1.04 -24.83
N ALA A 161 -5.27 -0.34 -23.88
CA ALA A 161 -5.06 -0.56 -22.45
C ALA A 161 -5.15 -2.03 -22.03
N VAL A 162 -6.14 -2.77 -22.53
CA VAL A 162 -6.34 -4.20 -22.21
C VAL A 162 -5.19 -5.11 -22.63
N GLN A 163 -4.32 -4.66 -23.55
CA GLN A 163 -3.13 -5.40 -24.00
C GLN A 163 -1.86 -4.89 -23.32
N ASP A 164 -1.85 -3.65 -22.88
CA ASP A 164 -0.71 -3.00 -22.25
C ASP A 164 -0.61 -3.31 -20.75
N PHE A 165 -1.75 -3.44 -20.07
CA PHE A 165 -1.76 -3.86 -18.68
C PHE A 165 -1.28 -5.31 -18.51
N MET A 166 -0.71 -5.59 -17.36
CA MET A 166 -0.37 -6.95 -16.95
C MET A 166 -1.62 -7.85 -16.84
N PRO A 167 -1.47 -9.18 -16.80
CA PRO A 167 -2.61 -10.07 -16.54
C PRO A 167 -3.36 -9.68 -15.27
N ASN A 168 -4.69 -9.69 -15.32
CA ASN A 168 -5.59 -9.25 -14.24
C ASN A 168 -5.45 -7.75 -13.86
N GLY A 169 -4.72 -6.97 -14.66
CA GLY A 169 -4.51 -5.54 -14.40
C GLY A 169 -5.76 -4.67 -14.60
N ILE A 170 -6.78 -5.17 -15.31
CA ILE A 170 -8.10 -4.54 -15.48
C ILE A 170 -9.16 -5.59 -15.17
N THR A 171 -10.06 -5.26 -14.26
CA THR A 171 -11.23 -6.07 -13.91
C THR A 171 -12.51 -5.25 -14.12
N PRO A 172 -13.71 -5.82 -14.00
CA PRO A 172 -14.95 -5.06 -14.22
C PRO A 172 -15.13 -3.83 -13.31
N CYS A 173 -14.50 -3.80 -12.12
CA CYS A 173 -14.68 -2.71 -11.14
C CYS A 173 -13.37 -2.07 -10.69
N ALA A 174 -12.23 -2.47 -11.27
CA ALA A 174 -10.94 -2.01 -10.77
C ALA A 174 -9.87 -1.94 -11.86
N VAL A 175 -8.91 -1.00 -11.70
CA VAL A 175 -7.77 -0.84 -12.60
C VAL A 175 -6.50 -0.77 -11.76
N THR A 176 -5.56 -1.66 -12.04
CA THR A 176 -4.30 -1.79 -11.28
C THR A 176 -3.39 -0.59 -11.49
N THR A 177 -2.82 -0.11 -10.41
CA THR A 177 -1.78 0.91 -10.43
C THR A 177 -0.39 0.31 -10.26
N ILE A 178 -0.23 -0.59 -9.29
CA ILE A 178 1.08 -1.13 -8.91
C ILE A 178 1.07 -2.64 -8.71
N VAL A 179 2.27 -3.22 -8.88
CA VAL A 179 2.68 -4.49 -8.29
C VAL A 179 3.51 -4.19 -7.07
N PHE A 180 3.13 -4.70 -5.92
CA PHE A 180 3.91 -4.62 -4.69
C PHE A 180 4.18 -6.00 -4.12
N SER A 181 5.03 -6.08 -3.12
CA SER A 181 5.29 -7.34 -2.44
C SER A 181 5.28 -7.21 -0.93
N HIS A 182 4.72 -8.24 -0.32
CA HIS A 182 4.97 -8.54 1.05
C HIS A 182 6.30 -9.29 1.15
N ILE A 183 7.22 -8.74 1.93
CA ILE A 183 8.57 -9.26 2.12
C ILE A 183 8.88 -9.40 3.60
N VAL A 184 9.97 -10.06 3.92
CA VAL A 184 10.61 -9.95 5.22
C VAL A 184 11.73 -8.93 5.14
N ALA A 185 11.75 -8.00 6.08
CA ALA A 185 12.86 -7.07 6.28
C ALA A 185 13.53 -7.27 7.63
N TYR A 186 14.79 -6.89 7.73
CA TYR A 186 15.55 -6.96 8.96
C TYR A 186 16.50 -5.77 9.14
N ASP A 187 16.85 -5.50 10.39
CA ASP A 187 17.91 -4.56 10.74
C ASP A 187 19.26 -5.28 10.62
N ASP A 188 20.08 -4.85 9.64
CA ASP A 188 21.36 -5.47 9.33
C ASP A 188 22.36 -5.38 10.50
N THR A 189 22.22 -4.41 11.37
CA THR A 189 23.09 -4.23 12.54
C THR A 189 22.86 -5.27 13.63
N LYS A 190 21.73 -6.00 13.61
CA LYS A 190 21.37 -7.00 14.63
C LYS A 190 22.00 -8.38 14.37
N PHE A 191 22.59 -8.59 13.21
CA PHE A 191 23.13 -9.88 12.79
C PHE A 191 24.56 -9.74 12.28
N GLU A 192 25.56 -9.93 13.13
CA GLU A 192 26.97 -9.67 12.78
C GLU A 192 27.61 -10.78 11.96
N THR A 193 27.39 -12.04 12.37
CA THR A 193 28.12 -13.20 11.83
C THR A 193 27.36 -13.97 10.76
N LYS A 194 26.04 -14.03 10.87
CA LYS A 194 25.16 -14.73 9.92
C LYS A 194 23.97 -13.85 9.59
N LYS A 195 23.83 -13.50 8.33
CA LYS A 195 22.71 -12.67 7.86
C LYS A 195 21.53 -13.57 7.46
N PRO A 196 20.28 -13.19 7.83
CA PRO A 196 19.11 -13.92 7.33
C PRO A 196 18.95 -13.65 5.81
N SER A 197 18.58 -14.69 5.06
CA SER A 197 18.48 -14.63 3.59
C SER A 197 17.31 -15.39 3.00
N LYS A 198 16.63 -16.21 3.82
CA LYS A 198 15.50 -17.03 3.40
C LYS A 198 14.30 -16.80 4.29
N ILE A 199 13.10 -17.06 3.77
CA ILE A 199 11.88 -16.98 4.57
C ILE A 199 11.90 -17.89 5.80
N ALA A 200 12.57 -19.05 5.72
CA ALA A 200 12.74 -19.96 6.86
C ALA A 200 13.51 -19.31 8.03
N ASP A 201 14.42 -18.37 7.74
CA ASP A 201 15.21 -17.67 8.76
C ASP A 201 14.32 -16.78 9.65
N PHE A 202 13.22 -16.25 9.11
CA PHE A 202 12.24 -15.49 9.87
C PHE A 202 11.61 -16.31 11.01
N PHE A 203 11.43 -17.61 10.82
CA PHE A 203 10.86 -18.54 11.80
C PHE A 203 11.92 -19.20 12.70
N ASN A 204 13.20 -19.00 12.43
CA ASN A 204 14.30 -19.57 13.18
C ASN A 204 14.80 -18.64 14.29
N LEU A 205 14.13 -18.67 15.45
CA LEU A 205 14.50 -17.83 16.61
C LEU A 205 15.82 -18.25 17.27
N LYS A 206 16.32 -19.47 17.00
CA LYS A 206 17.58 -19.95 17.56
C LYS A 206 18.79 -19.29 16.90
N ASP A 207 18.84 -19.33 15.58
CA ASP A 207 19.97 -18.78 14.81
C ASP A 207 19.82 -17.25 14.60
N PHE A 208 18.59 -16.77 14.55
CA PHE A 208 18.25 -15.36 14.37
C PHE A 208 17.36 -14.89 15.53
N PRO A 209 17.92 -14.58 16.69
CA PRO A 209 17.14 -14.21 17.88
C PRO A 209 16.47 -12.85 17.74
N GLY A 210 15.47 -12.59 18.60
CA GLY A 210 14.74 -11.34 18.68
C GLY A 210 13.27 -11.44 18.24
N LYS A 211 12.53 -10.36 18.41
CA LYS A 211 11.10 -10.32 18.10
C LYS A 211 10.85 -10.17 16.61
N ARG A 212 9.65 -10.60 16.20
CA ARG A 212 9.15 -10.57 14.81
C ARG A 212 7.97 -9.63 14.68
N GLY A 213 7.89 -8.88 13.60
CA GLY A 213 6.72 -8.11 13.24
C GLY A 213 5.82 -8.88 12.27
N LEU A 214 4.53 -9.03 12.57
CA LEU A 214 3.53 -9.64 11.67
C LEU A 214 2.28 -8.76 11.58
N ARG A 215 1.60 -8.80 10.43
CA ARG A 215 0.33 -8.08 10.21
C ARG A 215 -0.77 -8.74 11.04
N LYS A 216 -1.54 -7.94 11.79
CA LYS A 216 -2.62 -8.42 12.65
C LYS A 216 -3.95 -8.55 11.92
N THR A 217 -4.24 -7.62 11.02
CA THR A 217 -5.56 -7.39 10.46
C THR A 217 -6.07 -8.49 9.51
N SER A 218 -5.19 -9.37 9.04
CA SER A 218 -5.55 -10.42 8.09
C SER A 218 -4.65 -11.66 8.24
N PRO A 219 -5.18 -12.87 8.06
CA PRO A 219 -4.39 -14.10 7.90
C PRO A 219 -3.63 -14.14 6.57
N LYS A 220 -4.14 -13.43 5.56
CA LYS A 220 -3.53 -13.30 4.24
C LYS A 220 -2.07 -12.86 4.41
N ILE A 221 -1.18 -13.41 3.63
CA ILE A 221 0.27 -13.26 3.73
C ILE A 221 0.89 -14.08 4.87
N ASN A 222 0.35 -14.03 6.08
CA ASN A 222 0.90 -14.76 7.22
C ASN A 222 0.83 -16.29 7.02
N LEU A 223 -0.28 -16.79 6.46
CA LEU A 223 -0.46 -18.22 6.17
C LEU A 223 0.42 -18.67 5.01
N GLU A 224 0.50 -17.88 3.94
CA GLU A 224 1.38 -18.18 2.80
C GLU A 224 2.84 -18.18 3.22
N LEU A 225 3.32 -17.15 3.93
CA LEU A 225 4.70 -17.10 4.41
C LEU A 225 5.03 -18.26 5.34
N ALA A 226 4.08 -18.67 6.20
CA ALA A 226 4.25 -19.82 7.07
C ALA A 226 4.41 -21.12 6.28
N LEU A 227 3.58 -21.36 5.26
CA LEU A 227 3.70 -22.52 4.39
C LEU A 227 4.99 -22.49 3.56
N ARG A 228 5.36 -21.34 3.01
CA ARG A 228 6.60 -21.16 2.26
C ARG A 228 7.82 -21.45 3.16
N ALA A 229 7.82 -20.96 4.39
CA ALA A 229 8.86 -21.24 5.38
C ALA A 229 8.88 -22.69 5.85
N ASP A 230 7.77 -23.41 5.69
CA ASP A 230 7.65 -24.84 6.00
C ASP A 230 7.92 -25.74 4.77
N GLY A 231 8.45 -25.17 3.68
CA GLY A 231 8.91 -25.85 2.49
C GLY A 231 7.84 -26.17 1.45
N VAL A 232 6.63 -25.60 1.56
CA VAL A 232 5.62 -25.75 0.50
C VAL A 232 6.05 -24.91 -0.71
N PRO A 233 6.19 -25.49 -1.91
CA PRO A 233 6.55 -24.73 -3.11
C PRO A 233 5.44 -23.74 -3.51
N ALA A 234 5.79 -22.67 -4.22
CA ALA A 234 4.86 -21.59 -4.54
C ALA A 234 3.57 -22.06 -5.20
N GLU A 235 3.70 -22.93 -6.19
CA GLU A 235 2.60 -23.49 -6.99
C GLU A 235 1.66 -24.42 -6.19
N LYS A 236 2.03 -24.79 -4.95
CA LYS A 236 1.24 -25.69 -4.07
C LYS A 236 0.62 -24.97 -2.88
N VAL A 237 0.88 -23.67 -2.71
CA VAL A 237 0.42 -22.93 -1.52
C VAL A 237 -1.11 -22.92 -1.45
N TYR A 238 -1.81 -22.53 -2.51
CA TYR A 238 -3.27 -22.44 -2.49
C TYR A 238 -3.96 -23.80 -2.53
N GLU A 239 -3.39 -24.81 -3.20
CA GLU A 239 -3.85 -26.20 -3.09
C GLU A 239 -3.76 -26.69 -1.62
N THR A 240 -2.67 -26.34 -0.93
CA THR A 240 -2.49 -26.67 0.49
C THR A 240 -3.50 -25.90 1.36
N LEU A 241 -3.65 -24.60 1.17
CA LEU A 241 -4.58 -23.75 1.93
C LEU A 241 -6.05 -24.12 1.69
N SER A 242 -6.38 -24.80 0.58
CA SER A 242 -7.74 -25.29 0.31
C SER A 242 -8.13 -26.51 1.16
N THR A 243 -7.23 -27.01 1.99
CA THR A 243 -7.48 -28.12 2.90
C THR A 243 -7.40 -27.69 4.36
N LYS A 244 -8.22 -28.31 5.22
CA LYS A 244 -8.18 -28.05 6.66
C LYS A 244 -6.77 -28.33 7.23
N GLU A 245 -6.17 -29.43 6.82
CA GLU A 245 -4.83 -29.88 7.26
C GLU A 245 -3.75 -28.91 6.86
N GLY A 246 -3.84 -28.33 5.66
CA GLY A 246 -2.89 -27.32 5.19
C GLY A 246 -3.01 -26.00 5.95
N VAL A 247 -4.24 -25.56 6.23
CA VAL A 247 -4.46 -24.38 7.08
C VAL A 247 -3.96 -24.63 8.51
N ASP A 248 -4.22 -25.84 9.09
CA ASP A 248 -3.70 -26.22 10.40
C ASP A 248 -2.15 -26.22 10.42
N ARG A 249 -1.52 -26.68 9.34
CA ARG A 249 -0.06 -26.66 9.15
C ARG A 249 0.49 -25.23 9.18
N ALA A 250 -0.15 -24.28 8.48
CA ALA A 250 0.26 -22.88 8.49
C ALA A 250 0.15 -22.26 9.88
N PHE A 251 -0.96 -22.46 10.59
CA PHE A 251 -1.12 -21.98 11.96
C PHE A 251 -0.09 -22.59 12.92
N LYS A 252 0.18 -23.89 12.81
CA LYS A 252 1.23 -24.57 13.62
C LYS A 252 2.61 -23.96 13.40
N LYS A 253 2.91 -23.52 12.17
CA LYS A 253 4.18 -22.84 11.88
C LYS A 253 4.23 -21.47 12.55
N LEU A 254 3.11 -20.72 12.55
CA LEU A 254 2.98 -19.43 13.24
C LEU A 254 3.04 -19.57 14.75
N ASP A 255 2.48 -20.65 15.34
CA ASP A 255 2.56 -20.93 16.78
C ASP A 255 4.01 -21.00 17.29
N ALA A 256 4.93 -21.47 16.45
CA ALA A 256 6.35 -21.58 16.83
C ALA A 256 7.02 -20.23 17.14
N ILE A 257 6.46 -19.12 16.67
CA ILE A 257 7.01 -17.78 16.89
C ILE A 257 6.04 -16.83 17.60
N LYS A 258 4.81 -17.24 17.87
CA LYS A 258 3.70 -16.35 18.31
C LYS A 258 4.08 -15.51 19.54
N ASP A 259 4.72 -16.09 20.55
CA ASP A 259 5.15 -15.37 21.76
C ASP A 259 6.24 -14.32 21.51
N SER A 260 6.89 -14.39 20.36
CA SER A 260 7.93 -13.46 19.92
C SER A 260 7.40 -12.41 18.92
N VAL A 261 6.08 -12.37 18.67
CA VAL A 261 5.50 -11.45 17.68
C VAL A 261 5.07 -10.13 18.31
N ILE A 262 5.40 -9.05 17.63
CA ILE A 262 4.76 -7.74 17.77
C ILE A 262 3.84 -7.56 16.56
N TRP A 263 2.56 -7.37 16.84
CA TRP A 263 1.53 -7.24 15.82
C TRP A 263 1.42 -5.80 15.33
N TRP A 264 1.48 -5.60 14.01
CA TRP A 264 1.29 -4.30 13.38
C TRP A 264 -0.02 -4.28 12.57
N GLU A 265 -0.61 -3.10 12.41
CA GLU A 265 -1.85 -2.88 11.66
C GLU A 265 -1.63 -1.96 10.46
N PRO A 266 -1.24 -0.68 10.61
CA PRO A 266 -0.93 0.17 9.45
C PRO A 266 0.42 -0.20 8.85
N GLY A 267 0.49 -0.20 7.52
CA GLY A 267 1.71 -0.56 6.79
C GLY A 267 2.90 0.38 7.00
N SER A 268 2.71 1.52 7.64
CA SER A 268 3.78 2.43 8.07
C SER A 268 4.51 1.97 9.34
N GLN A 269 3.94 1.07 10.13
CA GLN A 269 4.53 0.60 11.39
C GLN A 269 5.78 -0.28 11.22
N PRO A 270 5.88 -1.24 10.29
CA PRO A 270 7.02 -2.14 10.20
C PRO A 270 8.38 -1.45 10.13
N PRO A 271 8.61 -0.44 9.28
CA PRO A 271 9.88 0.31 9.29
C PRO A 271 10.19 0.95 10.64
N GLN A 272 9.17 1.47 11.32
CA GLN A 272 9.32 2.09 12.63
C GLN A 272 9.69 1.06 13.72
N LEU A 273 9.04 -0.11 13.72
CA LEU A 273 9.37 -1.20 14.65
C LEU A 273 10.83 -1.66 14.53
N LEU A 274 11.38 -1.69 13.29
CA LEU A 274 12.79 -1.94 13.05
C LEU A 274 13.65 -0.79 13.56
N ALA A 275 13.31 0.46 13.23
CA ALA A 275 14.08 1.65 13.61
C ALA A 275 14.19 1.81 15.13
N ASP A 276 13.13 1.51 15.86
CA ASP A 276 13.08 1.55 17.33
C ASP A 276 13.70 0.30 17.98
N GLY A 277 14.15 -0.68 17.19
CA GLY A 277 14.71 -1.93 17.69
C GLY A 277 13.71 -2.81 18.44
N GLN A 278 12.40 -2.58 18.25
CA GLN A 278 11.35 -3.38 18.89
C GLN A 278 11.29 -4.78 18.27
N VAL A 279 11.62 -4.91 17.00
CA VAL A 279 11.77 -6.17 16.28
C VAL A 279 13.12 -6.23 15.58
N THR A 280 13.65 -7.44 15.38
CA THR A 280 14.86 -7.65 14.58
C THR A 280 14.55 -7.99 13.14
N MET A 281 13.36 -8.57 12.90
CA MET A 281 12.82 -8.89 11.58
C MET A 281 11.31 -8.60 11.57
N THR A 282 10.78 -8.21 10.42
CA THR A 282 9.34 -7.95 10.27
C THR A 282 8.86 -8.30 8.86
N THR A 283 7.63 -8.77 8.74
CA THR A 283 6.93 -8.67 7.45
C THR A 283 6.63 -7.20 7.17
N ALA A 284 6.72 -6.80 5.93
CA ALA A 284 6.49 -5.43 5.51
C ALA A 284 6.19 -5.35 4.01
N TYR A 285 5.78 -4.19 3.55
CA TYR A 285 5.68 -3.87 2.11
C TYR A 285 7.04 -3.39 1.60
N ASN A 286 7.52 -3.96 0.48
CA ASN A 286 8.85 -3.69 -0.05
C ASN A 286 9.14 -2.21 -0.28
N GLY A 287 8.19 -1.44 -0.81
CA GLY A 287 8.38 0.00 -1.09
C GLY A 287 8.55 0.83 0.17
N ARG A 288 7.90 0.48 1.28
CA ARG A 288 8.06 1.18 2.57
C ARG A 288 9.41 0.89 3.21
N ILE A 289 9.92 -0.33 3.05
CA ILE A 289 11.30 -0.65 3.49
C ILE A 289 12.33 0.02 2.59
N PHE A 290 12.07 0.10 1.27
CA PHE A 290 12.90 0.86 0.34
C PHE A 290 13.00 2.33 0.77
N ASP A 291 11.89 2.97 1.08
CA ASP A 291 11.87 4.37 1.53
C ASP A 291 12.71 4.56 2.80
N ALA A 292 12.53 3.72 3.80
CA ALA A 292 13.34 3.75 5.01
C ALA A 292 14.83 3.45 4.73
N GLN A 293 15.14 2.46 3.89
CA GLN A 293 16.51 2.05 3.57
C GLN A 293 17.23 3.10 2.72
N ILE A 294 16.62 3.48 1.60
CA ILE A 294 17.25 4.33 0.60
C ILE A 294 16.92 5.80 0.84
N GLY A 295 15.66 6.11 1.13
CA GLY A 295 15.20 7.48 1.42
C GLY A 295 15.83 8.04 2.69
N GLU A 296 15.67 7.32 3.81
CA GLU A 296 16.11 7.76 5.16
C GLU A 296 17.48 7.22 5.57
N GLY A 297 18.10 6.31 4.81
CA GLY A 297 19.43 5.76 5.11
C GLY A 297 19.44 4.76 6.27
N LYS A 298 18.32 4.11 6.59
CA LYS A 298 18.26 3.10 7.65
C LYS A 298 19.03 1.82 7.25
N PRO A 299 19.66 1.11 8.19
CA PRO A 299 20.43 -0.11 7.90
C PRO A 299 19.54 -1.33 7.70
N PHE A 300 18.47 -1.19 6.93
CA PHE A 300 17.53 -2.29 6.69
C PHE A 300 17.89 -3.06 5.43
N LYS A 301 17.55 -4.35 5.41
CA LYS A 301 17.69 -5.24 4.26
C LYS A 301 16.40 -5.98 4.00
N ILE A 302 16.13 -6.24 2.73
CA ILE A 302 14.98 -7.03 2.27
C ILE A 302 15.44 -8.46 2.00
N ILE A 303 14.66 -9.44 2.45
CA ILE A 303 14.74 -10.84 2.03
C ILE A 303 13.70 -11.03 0.93
N TRP A 304 14.15 -11.16 -0.31
CA TRP A 304 13.30 -11.39 -1.47
C TRP A 304 12.83 -12.85 -1.63
N ASP A 305 13.49 -13.78 -0.91
CA ASP A 305 13.11 -15.19 -0.93
C ASP A 305 11.67 -15.37 -0.45
N ALA A 306 10.86 -16.04 -1.26
CA ALA A 306 9.45 -16.30 -1.03
C ALA A 306 8.59 -15.04 -0.81
N GLN A 307 8.98 -13.90 -1.39
CA GLN A 307 8.12 -12.73 -1.41
C GLN A 307 6.74 -13.07 -2.00
N ILE A 308 5.72 -12.37 -1.55
CA ILE A 308 4.36 -12.54 -2.07
C ILE A 308 3.97 -11.29 -2.83
N GLN A 309 3.80 -11.41 -4.15
CA GLN A 309 3.43 -10.32 -5.03
C GLN A 309 1.91 -10.17 -5.09
N GLU A 310 1.46 -8.94 -4.98
CA GLU A 310 0.05 -8.56 -5.00
C GLU A 310 -0.15 -7.30 -5.85
N LEU A 311 -1.40 -7.04 -6.23
CA LEU A 311 -1.80 -5.88 -7.02
C LEU A 311 -2.66 -4.95 -6.17
N ASP A 312 -2.31 -3.65 -6.19
CA ASP A 312 -3.22 -2.60 -5.75
C ASP A 312 -3.92 -1.97 -6.94
N VAL A 313 -5.20 -1.68 -6.75
CA VAL A 313 -6.12 -1.24 -7.78
C VAL A 313 -6.89 0.00 -7.34
N LEU A 314 -7.21 0.88 -8.27
CA LEU A 314 -8.19 1.95 -8.06
C LEU A 314 -9.58 1.44 -8.39
N SER A 315 -10.51 1.62 -7.47
CA SER A 315 -11.93 1.30 -7.61
C SER A 315 -12.78 2.53 -7.28
N ILE A 316 -13.99 2.59 -7.82
CA ILE A 316 -14.92 3.70 -7.59
C ILE A 316 -16.08 3.18 -6.73
N VAL A 317 -16.37 3.88 -5.63
CA VAL A 317 -17.42 3.46 -4.70
C VAL A 317 -18.80 3.66 -5.31
N LYS A 318 -19.64 2.63 -5.21
CA LYS A 318 -21.01 2.62 -5.74
C LYS A 318 -21.85 3.75 -5.16
N GLY A 319 -22.45 4.54 -6.04
CA GLY A 319 -23.32 5.65 -5.62
C GLY A 319 -22.59 6.95 -5.27
N THR A 320 -21.30 7.09 -5.60
CA THR A 320 -20.61 8.37 -5.54
C THR A 320 -21.34 9.43 -6.36
N LYS A 321 -21.39 10.67 -5.87
CA LYS A 321 -21.97 11.81 -6.58
C LYS A 321 -21.01 12.40 -7.63
N ASN A 322 -19.78 11.93 -7.68
CA ASN A 322 -18.70 12.44 -8.51
C ASN A 322 -18.23 11.42 -9.57
N LEU A 323 -19.09 10.49 -10.01
CA LEU A 323 -18.74 9.36 -10.87
C LEU A 323 -17.91 9.78 -12.10
N ASP A 324 -18.34 10.80 -12.85
CA ASP A 324 -17.61 11.26 -14.04
C ASP A 324 -16.20 11.77 -13.73
N ALA A 325 -16.04 12.49 -12.62
CA ALA A 325 -14.73 12.98 -12.19
C ALA A 325 -13.86 11.83 -11.66
N ALA A 326 -14.44 10.86 -10.96
CA ALA A 326 -13.75 9.66 -10.48
C ALA A 326 -13.26 8.78 -11.63
N LEU A 327 -14.08 8.57 -12.67
CA LEU A 327 -13.68 7.86 -13.88
C LEU A 327 -12.51 8.55 -14.59
N GLN A 328 -12.57 9.88 -14.73
CA GLN A 328 -11.48 10.67 -15.31
C GLN A 328 -10.20 10.59 -14.47
N PHE A 329 -10.33 10.58 -13.13
CA PHE A 329 -9.18 10.41 -12.24
C PHE A 329 -8.55 9.01 -12.40
N VAL A 330 -9.34 7.94 -12.43
CA VAL A 330 -8.85 6.58 -12.66
C VAL A 330 -8.13 6.48 -14.00
N ALA A 331 -8.72 6.97 -15.08
CA ALA A 331 -8.09 6.98 -16.40
C ALA A 331 -6.78 7.78 -16.41
N PHE A 332 -6.73 8.92 -15.72
CA PHE A 332 -5.53 9.74 -15.61
C PHE A 332 -4.44 9.07 -14.77
N ALA A 333 -4.78 8.57 -13.57
CA ALA A 333 -3.84 7.96 -12.64
C ALA A 333 -3.22 6.68 -13.21
N THR A 334 -3.95 5.96 -14.04
CA THR A 334 -3.52 4.72 -14.69
C THR A 334 -2.95 4.91 -16.10
N ASP A 335 -2.66 6.15 -16.50
CA ASP A 335 -1.92 6.46 -17.73
C ASP A 335 -0.45 5.98 -17.64
N THR A 336 0.12 5.64 -18.79
CA THR A 336 1.51 5.14 -18.91
C THR A 336 2.53 5.99 -18.14
N GLN A 337 2.48 7.32 -18.33
CA GLN A 337 3.44 8.21 -17.69
C GLN A 337 3.19 8.32 -16.19
N ARG A 338 1.93 8.36 -15.76
CA ARG A 338 1.58 8.50 -14.33
C ARG A 338 2.06 7.32 -13.49
N LEU A 339 1.87 6.10 -14.00
CA LEU A 339 2.37 4.89 -13.33
C LEU A 339 3.91 4.87 -13.25
N ALA A 340 4.59 5.31 -14.31
CA ALA A 340 6.05 5.45 -14.29
C ALA A 340 6.51 6.55 -13.31
N ASP A 341 5.79 7.65 -13.21
CA ASP A 341 6.09 8.73 -12.27
C ASP A 341 5.95 8.26 -10.81
N GLN A 342 4.91 7.48 -10.48
CA GLN A 342 4.75 6.94 -9.14
C GLN A 342 5.93 6.04 -8.74
N ALA A 343 6.40 5.22 -9.67
CA ALA A 343 7.53 4.32 -9.44
C ALA A 343 8.85 5.04 -9.10
N ARG A 344 8.94 6.36 -9.34
CA ARG A 344 10.07 7.19 -8.92
C ARG A 344 10.00 7.63 -7.46
N TRP A 345 8.84 7.52 -6.82
CA TRP A 345 8.62 7.91 -5.43
C TRP A 345 8.67 6.73 -4.47
N ILE A 346 8.30 5.53 -4.95
CA ILE A 346 8.26 4.32 -4.15
C ILE A 346 8.57 3.10 -5.03
N ALA A 347 9.29 2.12 -4.50
CA ALA A 347 9.76 0.97 -5.27
C ALA A 347 8.66 -0.08 -5.51
N TYR A 348 7.58 0.33 -6.16
CA TYR A 348 6.52 -0.55 -6.65
C TYR A 348 6.53 -0.60 -8.18
N GLY A 349 6.28 -1.79 -8.74
CA GLY A 349 6.27 -1.96 -10.18
C GLY A 349 5.03 -1.36 -10.81
N PRO A 350 5.11 -0.58 -11.90
CA PRO A 350 3.94 -0.09 -12.59
C PRO A 350 3.16 -1.23 -13.27
N ALA A 351 1.84 -1.11 -13.32
CA ALA A 351 0.96 -2.16 -13.86
C ALA A 351 0.93 -2.24 -15.40
N ARG A 352 1.45 -1.22 -16.10
CA ARG A 352 1.53 -1.19 -17.57
C ARG A 352 2.91 -1.58 -18.08
N ARG A 353 2.95 -2.38 -19.15
CA ARG A 353 4.20 -2.72 -19.85
C ARG A 353 4.88 -1.48 -20.44
N SER A 354 4.10 -0.56 -21.00
CA SER A 354 4.57 0.70 -21.57
C SER A 354 5.18 1.64 -20.53
N SER A 355 4.85 1.51 -19.25
CA SER A 355 5.43 2.31 -18.18
C SER A 355 6.82 1.85 -17.74
N LEU A 356 7.14 0.56 -17.86
CA LEU A 356 8.41 -0.02 -17.38
C LEU A 356 9.66 0.66 -17.98
N PRO A 357 9.74 0.94 -19.29
CA PRO A 357 10.88 1.65 -19.86
C PRO A 357 11.04 3.07 -19.32
N LEU A 358 9.94 3.72 -18.93
CA LEU A 358 9.89 5.11 -18.47
C LEU A 358 10.24 5.26 -16.99
N VAL A 359 10.30 4.16 -16.23
CA VAL A 359 10.76 4.19 -14.85
C VAL A 359 12.20 4.67 -14.80
N GLY A 360 12.42 5.77 -14.10
CA GLY A 360 13.73 6.39 -13.96
C GLY A 360 14.37 6.12 -12.60
N THR A 361 15.10 7.12 -12.16
CA THR A 361 15.78 7.12 -10.85
C THR A 361 14.86 7.62 -9.73
N TYR A 362 15.25 7.33 -8.49
CA TYR A 362 14.53 7.81 -7.31
C TYR A 362 14.45 9.33 -7.29
N HIS A 363 13.30 9.88 -6.96
CA HIS A 363 13.00 11.31 -7.08
C HIS A 363 14.01 12.21 -6.37
N SER A 364 14.58 11.78 -5.23
CA SER A 364 15.51 12.54 -4.39
C SER A 364 16.97 12.10 -4.52
N LYS A 365 17.26 11.01 -5.24
CA LYS A 365 18.61 10.44 -5.41
C LYS A 365 18.80 9.96 -6.86
N PRO A 366 19.34 10.81 -7.75
CA PRO A 366 19.46 10.52 -9.18
C PRO A 366 20.40 9.35 -9.54
N ASP A 367 21.22 8.90 -8.61
CA ASP A 367 22.12 7.74 -8.72
C ASP A 367 21.42 6.40 -8.37
N VAL A 368 20.18 6.42 -7.89
CA VAL A 368 19.43 5.22 -7.53
C VAL A 368 18.46 4.86 -8.66
N ASP A 369 18.77 3.80 -9.41
CA ASP A 369 17.87 3.22 -10.40
C ASP A 369 16.73 2.47 -9.71
N MET A 370 15.48 2.93 -9.92
CA MET A 370 14.31 2.34 -9.28
C MET A 370 14.01 0.93 -9.76
N LYS A 371 14.41 0.57 -10.99
CA LYS A 371 14.06 -0.72 -11.60
C LYS A 371 14.58 -1.91 -10.81
N VAL A 372 15.79 -1.83 -10.26
CA VAL A 372 16.42 -2.92 -9.48
C VAL A 372 15.82 -3.10 -8.08
N HIS A 373 15.02 -2.14 -7.62
CA HIS A 373 14.37 -2.19 -6.31
C HIS A 373 12.91 -2.66 -6.37
N MET A 374 12.40 -2.96 -7.56
CA MET A 374 11.02 -3.39 -7.74
C MET A 374 10.83 -4.87 -7.41
N PRO A 375 9.65 -5.28 -6.92
CA PRO A 375 9.40 -6.68 -6.58
C PRO A 375 9.41 -7.60 -7.79
N ASN A 376 9.05 -7.09 -8.96
CA ASN A 376 9.03 -7.81 -10.23
C ASN A 376 10.35 -7.68 -11.04
N ALA A 377 11.39 -7.07 -10.47
CA ALA A 377 12.72 -7.12 -11.07
C ALA A 377 13.21 -8.57 -11.19
N PRO A 378 13.89 -8.95 -12.29
CA PRO A 378 14.33 -10.33 -12.50
C PRO A 378 15.15 -10.91 -11.34
N GLU A 379 16.02 -10.10 -10.74
CA GLU A 379 16.85 -10.48 -9.60
C GLU A 379 16.08 -10.70 -8.30
N ASN A 380 14.88 -10.11 -8.16
CA ASN A 380 14.07 -10.17 -6.95
C ASN A 380 12.97 -11.24 -7.04
N SER A 381 12.51 -11.61 -8.25
CA SER A 381 11.27 -12.37 -8.48
C SER A 381 11.44 -13.89 -8.60
N GLY A 382 12.66 -14.41 -8.55
CA GLY A 382 12.96 -15.83 -8.89
C GLY A 382 12.24 -16.88 -8.03
N ASN A 383 11.79 -16.56 -6.82
CA ASN A 383 11.06 -17.46 -5.90
C ASN A 383 9.80 -16.81 -5.35
N ALA A 384 9.23 -15.86 -6.08
CA ALA A 384 8.03 -15.15 -5.68
C ALA A 384 6.78 -16.05 -5.74
N LEU A 385 5.86 -15.85 -4.82
CA LEU A 385 4.49 -16.33 -4.90
C LEU A 385 3.62 -15.21 -5.47
N GLN A 386 2.88 -15.48 -6.54
CA GLN A 386 1.79 -14.60 -6.97
C GLN A 386 0.56 -14.89 -6.11
N ILE A 387 -0.04 -13.86 -5.55
CA ILE A 387 -1.25 -14.05 -4.77
C ILE A 387 -2.39 -14.51 -5.68
N ASP A 388 -3.13 -15.52 -5.24
CA ASP A 388 -4.39 -15.90 -5.88
C ASP A 388 -5.53 -15.09 -5.28
N PHE A 389 -5.82 -13.97 -5.93
CA PHE A 389 -6.83 -13.03 -5.44
C PHE A 389 -8.25 -13.57 -5.50
N LEU A 390 -8.53 -14.46 -6.45
CA LEU A 390 -9.84 -15.14 -6.55
C LEU A 390 -10.02 -16.12 -5.40
N TRP A 391 -8.98 -16.91 -5.12
CA TRP A 391 -8.99 -17.82 -3.97
C TRP A 391 -9.22 -17.05 -2.66
N TRP A 392 -8.53 -15.92 -2.47
CA TRP A 392 -8.71 -15.08 -1.27
C TRP A 392 -10.09 -14.43 -1.22
N ALA A 393 -10.63 -13.96 -2.34
CA ALA A 393 -11.98 -13.39 -2.39
C ALA A 393 -13.02 -14.39 -1.84
N ASP A 394 -12.86 -15.68 -2.16
CA ASP A 394 -13.77 -16.75 -1.74
C ASP A 394 -13.55 -17.22 -0.28
N HIS A 395 -12.32 -17.20 0.22
CA HIS A 395 -11.95 -17.85 1.51
C HIS A 395 -11.64 -16.86 2.65
N GLN A 396 -11.53 -15.57 2.35
CA GLN A 396 -11.06 -14.57 3.31
C GLN A 396 -11.92 -14.48 4.56
N GLU A 397 -13.24 -14.58 4.43
CA GLU A 397 -14.13 -14.42 5.59
C GLU A 397 -13.99 -15.57 6.61
N GLU A 398 -14.00 -16.82 6.14
CA GLU A 398 -13.79 -17.99 6.99
C GLU A 398 -12.42 -17.94 7.67
N LEU A 399 -11.38 -17.63 6.90
CA LEU A 399 -10.03 -17.56 7.45
C LEU A 399 -9.84 -16.40 8.40
N ASN A 400 -10.48 -15.25 8.20
CA ASN A 400 -10.49 -14.15 9.15
C ASN A 400 -11.13 -14.54 10.49
N GLN A 401 -12.25 -15.26 10.47
CA GLN A 401 -12.88 -15.75 11.70
C GLN A 401 -11.93 -16.69 12.47
N ARG A 402 -11.29 -17.59 11.75
CA ARG A 402 -10.31 -18.52 12.33
C ARG A 402 -9.06 -17.81 12.83
N TRP A 403 -8.58 -16.80 12.11
CA TRP A 403 -7.45 -15.95 12.48
C TRP A 403 -7.71 -15.18 13.78
N ASN A 404 -8.86 -14.53 13.89
CA ASN A 404 -9.26 -13.82 15.09
C ASN A 404 -9.37 -14.74 16.31
N ALA A 405 -9.94 -15.93 16.13
CA ALA A 405 -10.01 -16.94 17.18
C ALA A 405 -8.60 -17.45 17.59
N TRP A 406 -7.67 -17.54 16.65
CA TRP A 406 -6.29 -17.92 16.91
C TRP A 406 -5.50 -16.82 17.61
N LEU A 407 -5.68 -15.56 17.22
CA LEU A 407 -5.05 -14.41 17.88
C LEU A 407 -5.47 -14.27 19.35
N ALA A 408 -6.70 -14.62 19.67
CA ALA A 408 -7.27 -14.52 21.02
C ALA A 408 -6.75 -15.57 22.02
N LYS A 409 -6.10 -16.63 21.56
CA LYS A 409 -5.45 -17.67 22.38
C LYS A 409 -4.06 -17.24 22.82
#